data_020d12af69f5ab1c7235c614fbd473e0
#
_entry.id   020d12af69f5ab1c7235c614fbd473e0
#
_cell.length_a   1.000
_cell.length_b   1.000
_cell.length_c   1.000
_cell.angle_alpha   90.00
_cell.angle_beta   90.00
_cell.angle_gamma   90.00
#
_symmetry.space_group_name_H-M   'P 1'
#
loop_
_entity.id
_entity.type
_entity.pdbx_description
1 polymer ?
#
loop_
_entity_poly.entity_id
_entity_poly.type
_entity_poly.pdbx_seq_one_letter_code
_entity_poly.pdbx_strand_id
1 'polypeptide(L)'
;MPIVEAEGLTKTYRVFQKRDGLVGAVRGLFHREYREVRAVEGIRFSIEPGEMVAFLGPNGAGKTTTLKMLSGLIYPSGGTTTVLGYTPSDRVDAFRRQFALVMGQKNQLWWDLPAQDSFELHREIYQLPRDEYRETLDELTTLLDVAALTRQPVRELSLGERMKMELIAALLHRPRLLLLDEPTIGLDVVAQVTIQKCLKEYHARRGMTMLLTSHYMRDVEALCDRVLVINHGHLIYDGDLAGLSNRFGQTKLIKLEFAEGEAPSDLARFGDVERAEGGEAEIRVERSKVAEVLGAILDAYRLADVVVQDPPLEQVIARVFQESKSPSLGGADHDAA
;
A
#
# COMPACT_ATOMS: atom_id res chain seq x y z
N MET A 1 2.03 23.53 -5.47
CA MET A 1 2.66 22.67 -6.49
C MET A 1 2.77 21.28 -5.92
N PRO A 2 2.28 20.27 -6.61
CA PRO A 2 2.36 18.89 -6.12
C PRO A 2 3.82 18.47 -5.89
N ILE A 3 4.04 17.61 -4.89
CA ILE A 3 5.37 17.06 -4.61
C ILE A 3 5.69 15.87 -5.52
N VAL A 4 4.64 15.17 -5.97
CA VAL A 4 4.69 14.11 -6.99
C VAL A 4 3.64 14.42 -8.04
N GLU A 5 4.02 14.37 -9.30
CA GLU A 5 3.13 14.50 -10.45
C GLU A 5 3.49 13.43 -11.49
N ALA A 6 2.51 12.66 -11.90
CA ALA A 6 2.65 11.61 -12.92
C ALA A 6 1.61 11.84 -14.03
N GLU A 7 2.08 11.99 -15.27
CA GLU A 7 1.25 12.25 -16.43
C GLU A 7 1.42 11.18 -17.50
N GLY A 8 0.42 10.31 -17.65
CA GLY A 8 0.44 9.23 -18.63
C GLY A 8 1.56 8.21 -18.39
N LEU A 9 1.98 8.04 -17.12
CA LEU A 9 3.16 7.25 -16.76
C LEU A 9 2.97 5.79 -17.17
N THR A 10 3.91 5.28 -17.96
CA THR A 10 3.85 3.94 -18.57
C THR A 10 5.15 3.20 -18.38
N LYS A 11 5.06 1.89 -18.09
CA LYS A 11 6.21 1.00 -18.07
C LYS A 11 5.90 -0.34 -18.73
N THR A 12 6.64 -0.63 -19.80
CA THR A 12 6.62 -1.92 -20.50
C THR A 12 7.96 -2.62 -20.33
N TYR A 13 7.93 -3.88 -19.94
CA TYR A 13 9.10 -4.75 -19.88
C TYR A 13 9.10 -5.71 -21.06
N ARG A 14 10.27 -5.95 -21.62
CA ARG A 14 10.49 -7.02 -22.61
C ARG A 14 11.07 -8.22 -21.90
N VAL A 15 10.28 -9.27 -21.74
CA VAL A 15 10.67 -10.50 -21.06
C VAL A 15 10.96 -11.57 -22.10
N PHE A 16 12.15 -12.16 -22.01
CA PHE A 16 12.54 -13.25 -22.91
C PHE A 16 11.69 -14.50 -22.62
N GLN A 17 11.03 -15.04 -23.64
CA GLN A 17 10.33 -16.33 -23.54
C GLN A 17 11.29 -17.48 -23.82
N LYS A 18 11.62 -18.23 -22.75
CA LYS A 18 12.32 -19.51 -22.92
C LYS A 18 11.34 -20.54 -23.53
N ARG A 19 11.70 -21.13 -24.65
CA ARG A 19 11.01 -22.32 -25.14
C ARG A 19 11.59 -23.56 -24.46
N ASP A 20 10.74 -24.47 -24.01
CA ASP A 20 11.14 -25.68 -23.35
C ASP A 20 11.80 -26.66 -24.35
N GLY A 21 12.81 -27.39 -23.86
CA GLY A 21 13.51 -28.44 -24.61
C GLY A 21 14.84 -28.01 -25.26
N LEU A 22 15.73 -28.99 -25.50
CA LEU A 22 17.09 -28.78 -26.07
C LEU A 22 17.06 -28.08 -27.43
N VAL A 23 16.09 -28.41 -28.28
CA VAL A 23 15.90 -27.79 -29.60
C VAL A 23 15.43 -26.33 -29.45
N GLY A 24 14.59 -26.07 -28.46
CA GLY A 24 14.14 -24.71 -28.13
C GLY A 24 15.28 -23.82 -27.59
N ALA A 25 16.20 -24.39 -26.82
CA ALA A 25 17.37 -23.68 -26.29
C ALA A 25 18.36 -23.29 -27.41
N VAL A 26 18.64 -24.20 -28.38
CA VAL A 26 19.52 -23.90 -29.52
C VAL A 26 18.90 -22.87 -30.47
N ARG A 27 17.58 -22.95 -30.72
CA ARG A 27 16.87 -21.99 -31.57
C ARG A 27 16.78 -20.62 -30.92
N GLY A 28 16.67 -20.57 -29.58
CA GLY A 28 16.65 -19.32 -28.79
C GLY A 28 17.97 -18.56 -28.80
N LEU A 29 19.09 -19.17 -29.17
CA LEU A 29 20.38 -18.50 -29.39
C LEU A 29 20.36 -17.59 -30.63
N PHE A 30 19.60 -18.00 -31.66
CA PHE A 30 19.53 -17.30 -32.96
C PHE A 30 18.25 -16.47 -33.12
N HIS A 31 17.14 -16.87 -32.49
CA HIS A 31 15.87 -16.14 -32.51
C HIS A 31 15.33 -16.00 -31.09
N ARG A 32 15.50 -14.82 -30.51
CA ARG A 32 14.97 -14.45 -29.18
C ARG A 32 13.56 -13.88 -29.34
N GLU A 33 12.56 -14.65 -28.87
CA GLU A 33 11.19 -14.13 -28.76
C GLU A 33 11.04 -13.38 -27.45
N TYR A 34 10.52 -12.16 -27.54
CA TYR A 34 10.24 -11.33 -26.37
C TYR A 34 8.73 -11.15 -26.22
N ARG A 35 8.25 -11.34 -25.00
CA ARG A 35 6.89 -10.94 -24.63
C ARG A 35 6.95 -9.56 -23.98
N GLU A 36 6.09 -8.68 -24.42
CA GLU A 36 5.90 -7.39 -23.74
C GLU A 36 4.93 -7.56 -22.57
N VAL A 37 5.35 -7.09 -21.40
CA VAL A 37 4.55 -7.04 -20.18
C VAL A 37 4.37 -5.58 -19.80
N ARG A 38 3.16 -5.07 -19.94
CA ARG A 38 2.80 -3.72 -19.53
C ARG A 38 2.54 -3.72 -18.02
N ALA A 39 3.52 -3.28 -17.26
CA ALA A 39 3.45 -3.26 -15.80
C ALA A 39 2.69 -2.02 -15.27
N VAL A 40 2.75 -0.91 -16.01
CA VAL A 40 2.03 0.34 -15.74
C VAL A 40 1.61 0.93 -17.08
N GLU A 41 0.38 1.38 -17.21
CA GLU A 41 -0.20 1.84 -18.47
C GLU A 41 -0.97 3.15 -18.30
N GLY A 42 -0.32 4.27 -18.64
CA GLY A 42 -0.91 5.59 -18.77
C GLY A 42 -1.48 6.18 -17.47
N ILE A 43 -0.96 5.82 -16.29
CA ILE A 43 -1.49 6.34 -15.03
C ILE A 43 -1.23 7.84 -14.85
N ARG A 44 -2.20 8.50 -14.22
CA ARG A 44 -2.13 9.93 -13.88
C ARG A 44 -2.54 10.14 -12.45
N PHE A 45 -1.74 10.85 -11.68
CA PHE A 45 -2.06 11.27 -10.32
C PHE A 45 -1.09 12.37 -9.87
N SER A 46 -1.47 13.10 -8.85
CA SER A 46 -0.62 14.07 -8.15
C SER A 46 -0.70 13.85 -6.64
N ILE A 47 0.36 14.19 -5.92
CA ILE A 47 0.39 14.15 -4.44
C ILE A 47 0.86 15.52 -3.98
N GLU A 48 0.09 16.14 -3.08
CA GLU A 48 0.44 17.42 -2.51
C GLU A 48 1.42 17.28 -1.33
N PRO A 49 2.20 18.33 -1.02
CA PRO A 49 3.08 18.32 0.14
C PRO A 49 2.31 18.04 1.44
N GLY A 50 2.83 17.13 2.27
CA GLY A 50 2.24 16.76 3.54
C GLY A 50 1.11 15.72 3.44
N GLU A 51 0.79 15.17 2.27
CA GLU A 51 -0.17 14.07 2.17
C GLU A 51 0.46 12.72 2.55
N MET A 52 -0.33 11.88 3.21
CA MET A 52 -0.05 10.46 3.41
C MET A 52 -0.99 9.65 2.52
N VAL A 53 -0.44 9.06 1.46
CA VAL A 53 -1.22 8.40 0.40
C VAL A 53 -0.90 6.92 0.36
N ALA A 54 -1.92 6.07 0.35
CA ALA A 54 -1.76 4.64 0.13
C ALA A 54 -1.88 4.30 -1.37
N PHE A 55 -0.99 3.45 -1.86
CA PHE A 55 -1.03 2.93 -3.22
C PHE A 55 -1.36 1.45 -3.18
N LEU A 56 -2.62 1.11 -3.45
CA LEU A 56 -3.21 -0.20 -3.26
C LEU A 56 -3.34 -0.95 -4.58
N GLY A 57 -3.24 -2.28 -4.52
CA GLY A 57 -3.42 -3.13 -5.69
C GLY A 57 -2.95 -4.55 -5.43
N PRO A 58 -3.40 -5.54 -6.24
CA PRO A 58 -2.93 -6.92 -6.11
C PRO A 58 -1.44 -7.04 -6.48
N ASN A 59 -0.86 -8.21 -6.19
CA ASN A 59 0.50 -8.51 -6.61
C ASN A 59 0.60 -8.45 -8.15
N GLY A 60 1.65 -7.78 -8.65
CA GLY A 60 1.82 -7.55 -10.08
C GLY A 60 1.01 -6.40 -10.68
N ALA A 61 0.21 -5.67 -9.90
CA ALA A 61 -0.57 -4.54 -10.41
C ALA A 61 0.23 -3.33 -10.88
N GLY A 62 1.53 -3.23 -10.51
CA GLY A 62 2.40 -2.12 -10.91
C GLY A 62 2.90 -1.23 -9.77
N LYS A 63 2.51 -1.48 -8.51
CA LYS A 63 2.87 -0.66 -7.33
C LYS A 63 4.38 -0.40 -7.21
N THR A 64 5.16 -1.46 -6.99
CA THR A 64 6.64 -1.38 -6.87
C THR A 64 7.28 -0.78 -8.12
N THR A 65 6.73 -1.05 -9.30
CA THR A 65 7.22 -0.48 -10.57
C THR A 65 7.02 1.04 -10.58
N THR A 66 5.86 1.51 -10.11
CA THR A 66 5.58 2.95 -10.00
C THR A 66 6.54 3.61 -9.00
N LEU A 67 6.70 3.07 -7.78
CA LEU A 67 7.66 3.61 -6.81
C LEU A 67 9.08 3.68 -7.37
N LYS A 68 9.52 2.66 -8.12
CA LYS A 68 10.84 2.66 -8.77
C LYS A 68 10.98 3.72 -9.87
N MET A 69 9.90 4.05 -10.59
CA MET A 69 9.92 5.16 -11.55
C MET A 69 9.98 6.51 -10.82
N LEU A 70 9.18 6.70 -9.77
CA LEU A 70 9.17 7.92 -8.95
C LEU A 70 10.51 8.18 -8.24
N SER A 71 11.25 7.13 -7.89
CA SER A 71 12.59 7.23 -7.28
C SER A 71 13.74 7.32 -8.29
N GLY A 72 13.45 7.24 -9.59
CA GLY A 72 14.49 7.25 -10.65
C GLY A 72 15.33 5.96 -10.74
N LEU A 73 14.92 4.87 -10.03
CA LEU A 73 15.59 3.58 -10.13
C LEU A 73 15.40 2.94 -11.50
N ILE A 74 14.23 3.15 -12.12
CA ILE A 74 13.94 2.68 -13.48
C ILE A 74 13.38 3.82 -14.33
N TYR A 75 13.64 3.77 -15.62
CA TYR A 75 13.12 4.74 -16.59
C TYR A 75 11.69 4.37 -16.99
N PRO A 76 10.75 5.32 -17.09
CA PRO A 76 9.47 5.09 -17.74
C PRO A 76 9.64 4.74 -19.21
N SER A 77 8.69 4.00 -19.78
CA SER A 77 8.60 3.72 -21.22
C SER A 77 7.81 4.79 -21.97
N GLY A 78 7.02 5.58 -21.25
CA GLY A 78 6.22 6.70 -21.77
C GLY A 78 5.64 7.53 -20.65
N GLY A 79 5.10 8.70 -21.01
CA GLY A 79 4.61 9.66 -20.04
C GLY A 79 5.74 10.44 -19.35
N THR A 80 5.38 11.31 -18.43
CA THR A 80 6.30 12.16 -17.66
C THR A 80 6.04 12.00 -16.16
N THR A 81 7.07 12.26 -15.37
CA THR A 81 6.93 12.33 -13.91
C THR A 81 7.85 13.41 -13.35
N THR A 82 7.29 14.21 -12.45
CA THR A 82 8.00 15.22 -11.68
C THR A 82 7.88 14.88 -10.20
N VAL A 83 9.01 14.80 -9.51
CA VAL A 83 9.05 14.52 -8.06
C VAL A 83 9.94 15.56 -7.41
N LEU A 84 9.40 16.27 -6.41
CA LEU A 84 10.12 17.37 -5.72
C LEU A 84 10.63 18.47 -6.69
N GLY A 85 9.97 18.64 -7.84
CA GLY A 85 10.37 19.57 -8.88
C GLY A 85 11.47 19.06 -9.84
N TYR A 86 11.86 17.79 -9.72
CA TYR A 86 12.89 17.16 -10.56
C TYR A 86 12.29 16.05 -11.42
N THR A 87 12.93 15.75 -12.55
CA THR A 87 12.70 14.52 -13.30
C THR A 87 13.51 13.40 -12.65
N PRO A 88 12.87 12.37 -12.04
CA PRO A 88 13.60 11.35 -11.26
C PRO A 88 14.67 10.61 -12.04
N SER A 89 14.45 10.40 -13.36
CA SER A 89 15.41 9.72 -14.24
C SER A 89 16.74 10.45 -14.43
N ASP A 90 16.80 11.76 -14.18
CA ASP A 90 18.02 12.54 -14.28
C ASP A 90 18.99 12.26 -13.12
N ARG A 91 18.47 11.69 -12.02
CA ARG A 91 19.24 11.20 -10.87
C ARG A 91 20.20 12.23 -10.26
N VAL A 92 19.80 13.50 -10.25
CA VAL A 92 20.61 14.57 -9.68
C VAL A 92 20.72 14.42 -8.15
N ASP A 93 21.86 14.77 -7.58
CA ASP A 93 22.11 14.60 -6.14
C ASP A 93 21.16 15.43 -5.28
N ALA A 94 20.79 16.63 -5.73
CA ALA A 94 19.83 17.49 -5.05
C ALA A 94 18.45 16.83 -4.91
N PHE A 95 18.03 16.01 -5.89
CA PHE A 95 16.82 15.21 -5.81
C PHE A 95 16.98 14.07 -4.79
N ARG A 96 18.08 13.28 -4.91
CA ARG A 96 18.31 12.10 -4.07
C ARG A 96 18.39 12.43 -2.58
N ARG A 97 18.82 13.63 -2.22
CA ARG A 97 18.91 14.10 -0.83
C ARG A 97 17.55 14.48 -0.23
N GLN A 98 16.49 14.58 -1.02
CA GLN A 98 15.18 15.03 -0.56
C GLN A 98 14.14 13.92 -0.41
N PHE A 99 14.44 12.70 -0.86
CA PHE A 99 13.54 11.58 -0.68
C PHE A 99 14.25 10.36 -0.07
N ALA A 100 13.44 9.45 0.46
CA ALA A 100 13.88 8.11 0.86
C ALA A 100 12.96 7.06 0.24
N LEU A 101 13.52 5.88 -0.04
CA LEU A 101 12.78 4.71 -0.49
C LEU A 101 13.13 3.53 0.42
N VAL A 102 12.14 2.97 1.10
CA VAL A 102 12.26 1.74 1.88
C VAL A 102 11.51 0.63 1.17
N MET A 103 12.15 -0.52 0.97
CA MET A 103 11.56 -1.69 0.32
C MET A 103 11.58 -2.84 1.33
N GLY A 104 10.41 -3.28 1.79
CA GLY A 104 10.29 -4.26 2.87
C GLY A 104 11.04 -5.58 2.67
N GLN A 105 11.34 -5.94 1.42
CA GLN A 105 12.08 -7.16 1.08
C GLN A 105 13.55 -6.91 0.72
N LYS A 106 14.05 -5.69 0.83
CA LYS A 106 15.44 -5.33 0.49
C LYS A 106 16.09 -4.59 1.63
N ASN A 107 17.27 -5.06 2.02
CA ASN A 107 18.05 -4.42 3.05
C ASN A 107 18.92 -3.32 2.45
N GLN A 108 19.00 -2.17 3.12
CA GLN A 108 19.94 -1.08 2.86
C GLN A 108 21.10 -1.11 3.85
N LEU A 109 20.90 -1.75 5.01
CA LEU A 109 21.90 -1.87 6.07
C LEU A 109 22.89 -3.01 5.77
N TRP A 110 24.09 -2.85 6.20
CA TRP A 110 25.11 -3.89 6.10
C TRP A 110 24.85 -5.04 7.06
N TRP A 111 24.64 -6.22 6.48
CA TRP A 111 24.15 -7.41 7.18
C TRP A 111 25.00 -7.87 8.35
N ASP A 112 26.35 -7.83 8.17
CA ASP A 112 27.30 -8.34 9.15
C ASP A 112 27.80 -7.28 10.15
N LEU A 113 27.37 -6.02 10.00
CA LEU A 113 27.78 -4.91 10.84
C LEU A 113 26.63 -4.42 11.72
N PRO A 114 26.95 -3.74 12.85
CA PRO A 114 25.95 -3.02 13.62
C PRO A 114 25.20 -1.99 12.76
N ALA A 115 23.89 -1.81 13.04
CA ALA A 115 23.09 -0.80 12.31
C ALA A 115 23.70 0.61 12.45
N GLN A 116 24.31 0.91 13.60
CA GLN A 116 24.99 2.19 13.86
C GLN A 116 26.09 2.50 12.82
N ASP A 117 26.83 1.51 12.33
CA ASP A 117 27.89 1.73 11.33
C ASP A 117 27.27 2.14 9.98
N SER A 118 26.13 1.55 9.62
CA SER A 118 25.36 1.99 8.44
C SER A 118 24.79 3.40 8.62
N PHE A 119 24.35 3.78 9.83
CA PHE A 119 23.87 5.13 10.12
C PHE A 119 24.99 6.18 10.00
N GLU A 120 26.19 5.88 10.48
CA GLU A 120 27.34 6.77 10.30
C GLU A 120 27.70 6.91 8.81
N LEU A 121 27.64 5.83 8.03
CA LEU A 121 27.81 5.92 6.58
C LEU A 121 26.76 6.83 5.94
N HIS A 122 25.49 6.70 6.32
CA HIS A 122 24.43 7.59 5.83
C HIS A 122 24.69 9.05 6.21
N ARG A 123 25.18 9.32 7.43
CA ARG A 123 25.61 10.67 7.84
C ARG A 123 26.63 11.25 6.86
N GLU A 124 27.67 10.48 6.51
CA GLU A 124 28.72 10.94 5.57
C GLU A 124 28.16 11.11 4.13
N ILE A 125 27.38 10.14 3.62
CA ILE A 125 26.78 10.21 2.28
C ILE A 125 25.88 11.44 2.12
N TYR A 126 25.02 11.69 3.11
CA TYR A 126 24.10 12.83 3.09
C TYR A 126 24.72 14.12 3.62
N GLN A 127 26.00 14.08 4.10
CA GLN A 127 26.74 15.20 4.65
C GLN A 127 25.99 15.90 5.81
N LEU A 128 25.43 15.08 6.73
CA LEU A 128 24.65 15.60 7.84
C LEU A 128 25.58 16.19 8.92
N PRO A 129 25.26 17.40 9.43
CA PRO A 129 25.92 17.93 10.61
C PRO A 129 25.78 16.96 11.80
N ARG A 130 26.85 16.85 12.60
CA ARG A 130 26.87 15.87 13.71
C ARG A 130 25.76 16.06 14.73
N ASP A 131 25.41 17.31 14.99
CA ASP A 131 24.37 17.62 15.99
C ASP A 131 22.97 17.26 15.46
N GLU A 132 22.68 17.58 14.19
CA GLU A 132 21.42 17.20 13.55
C GLU A 132 21.28 15.67 13.42
N TYR A 133 22.35 14.99 13.08
CA TYR A 133 22.40 13.53 13.02
C TYR A 133 22.09 12.90 14.37
N ARG A 134 22.74 13.37 15.46
CA ARG A 134 22.49 12.85 16.80
C ARG A 134 21.06 13.11 17.25
N GLU A 135 20.59 14.34 17.10
CA GLU A 135 19.20 14.71 17.45
C GLU A 135 18.19 13.77 16.74
N THR A 136 18.35 13.57 15.42
CA THR A 136 17.45 12.74 14.63
C THR A 136 17.58 11.26 14.98
N LEU A 137 18.81 10.78 15.23
CA LEU A 137 19.04 9.39 15.61
C LEU A 137 18.42 9.09 16.99
N ASP A 138 18.59 9.98 17.98
CA ASP A 138 18.02 9.83 19.31
C ASP A 138 16.49 9.90 19.27
N GLU A 139 15.91 10.80 18.48
CA GLU A 139 14.47 10.88 18.24
C GLU A 139 13.93 9.56 17.68
N LEU A 140 14.51 9.07 16.57
CA LEU A 140 14.00 7.89 15.86
C LEU A 140 14.22 6.60 16.65
N THR A 141 15.36 6.44 17.33
CA THR A 141 15.64 5.25 18.16
C THR A 141 14.69 5.18 19.35
N THR A 142 14.28 6.33 19.90
CA THR A 142 13.28 6.43 20.97
C THR A 142 11.88 6.09 20.45
N LEU A 143 11.46 6.70 19.33
CA LEU A 143 10.15 6.46 18.75
C LEU A 143 9.93 5.00 18.34
N LEU A 144 10.96 4.33 17.86
CA LEU A 144 10.93 2.94 17.43
C LEU A 144 11.28 1.93 18.53
N ASP A 145 11.67 2.41 19.71
CA ASP A 145 12.07 1.57 20.86
C ASP A 145 13.17 0.57 20.50
N VAL A 146 14.29 1.08 19.96
CA VAL A 146 15.42 0.25 19.50
C VAL A 146 16.80 0.78 19.88
N ALA A 147 16.90 1.76 20.78
CA ALA A 147 18.16 2.40 21.13
C ALA A 147 19.23 1.39 21.61
N ALA A 148 18.81 0.36 22.38
CA ALA A 148 19.72 -0.67 22.88
C ALA A 148 20.23 -1.64 21.79
N LEU A 149 19.55 -1.72 20.64
CA LEU A 149 19.82 -2.68 19.57
C LEU A 149 20.74 -2.13 18.48
N THR A 150 20.99 -0.83 18.43
CA THR A 150 21.77 -0.17 17.36
C THR A 150 23.18 -0.69 17.19
N ARG A 151 23.76 -1.26 18.25
CA ARG A 151 25.13 -1.80 18.29
C ARG A 151 25.19 -3.30 17.99
N GLN A 152 24.06 -3.96 17.79
CA GLN A 152 24.02 -5.37 17.41
C GLN A 152 24.15 -5.50 15.89
N PRO A 153 24.84 -6.57 15.39
CA PRO A 153 24.87 -6.86 13.97
C PRO A 153 23.46 -7.04 13.40
N VAL A 154 23.20 -6.46 12.22
CA VAL A 154 21.87 -6.47 11.60
C VAL A 154 21.32 -7.88 11.42
N ARG A 155 22.18 -8.88 11.15
CA ARG A 155 21.80 -10.30 11.01
C ARG A 155 21.21 -10.94 12.27
N GLU A 156 21.49 -10.38 13.44
CA GLU A 156 21.02 -10.89 14.74
C GLU A 156 19.66 -10.30 15.15
N LEU A 157 19.20 -9.27 14.41
CA LEU A 157 17.93 -8.62 14.66
C LEU A 157 16.76 -9.43 14.07
N SER A 158 15.64 -9.44 14.76
CA SER A 158 14.38 -9.92 14.22
C SER A 158 13.96 -9.10 12.98
N LEU A 159 13.02 -9.62 12.18
CA LEU A 159 12.54 -8.91 11.00
C LEU A 159 11.95 -7.53 11.36
N GLY A 160 11.19 -7.43 12.47
CA GLY A 160 10.61 -6.18 12.95
C GLY A 160 11.67 -5.19 13.42
N GLU A 161 12.64 -5.62 14.21
CA GLU A 161 13.76 -4.77 14.66
C GLU A 161 14.59 -4.28 13.47
N ARG A 162 14.88 -5.16 12.51
CA ARG A 162 15.59 -4.78 11.30
C ARG A 162 14.84 -3.74 10.49
N MET A 163 13.52 -3.89 10.29
CA MET A 163 12.71 -2.89 9.59
C MET A 163 12.71 -1.54 10.31
N LYS A 164 12.70 -1.54 11.64
CA LYS A 164 12.84 -0.31 12.41
C LYS A 164 14.18 0.37 12.15
N MET A 165 15.28 -0.39 12.06
CA MET A 165 16.60 0.16 11.69
C MET A 165 16.64 0.68 10.24
N GLU A 166 16.01 -0.02 9.29
CA GLU A 166 15.87 0.45 7.89
C GLU A 166 15.14 1.79 7.82
N LEU A 167 14.08 1.96 8.62
CA LEU A 167 13.34 3.23 8.71
C LEU A 167 14.20 4.34 9.33
N ILE A 168 14.99 4.06 10.37
CA ILE A 168 15.92 5.02 10.93
C ILE A 168 16.87 5.50 9.83
N ALA A 169 17.55 4.58 9.13
CA ALA A 169 18.46 4.93 8.05
C ALA A 169 17.81 5.82 6.97
N ALA A 170 16.57 5.48 6.59
CA ALA A 170 15.82 6.23 5.60
C ALA A 170 15.40 7.64 6.06
N LEU A 171 15.20 7.85 7.37
CA LEU A 171 14.71 9.11 7.94
C LEU A 171 15.83 10.03 8.48
N LEU A 172 17.07 9.53 8.63
CA LEU A 172 18.19 10.30 9.20
C LEU A 172 18.45 11.63 8.49
N HIS A 173 18.30 11.68 7.17
CA HIS A 173 18.53 12.88 6.36
C HIS A 173 17.29 13.75 6.21
N ARG A 174 16.24 13.51 7.01
CA ARG A 174 14.99 14.29 7.08
C ARG A 174 14.37 14.49 5.68
N PRO A 175 14.02 13.42 4.96
CA PRO A 175 13.46 13.53 3.61
C PRO A 175 12.13 14.27 3.59
N ARG A 176 11.85 14.99 2.51
CA ARG A 176 10.55 15.63 2.27
C ARG A 176 9.51 14.63 1.73
N LEU A 177 9.99 13.57 1.07
CA LEU A 177 9.16 12.51 0.51
C LEU A 177 9.69 11.14 0.96
N LEU A 178 8.82 10.32 1.56
CA LEU A 178 9.11 8.94 1.91
C LEU A 178 8.28 7.98 1.05
N LEU A 179 8.97 7.13 0.31
CA LEU A 179 8.38 6.06 -0.48
C LEU A 179 8.56 4.74 0.27
N LEU A 180 7.45 4.06 0.60
CA LEU A 180 7.44 2.81 1.36
C LEU A 180 6.83 1.69 0.51
N ASP A 181 7.61 0.66 0.20
CA ASP A 181 7.13 -0.51 -0.55
C ASP A 181 6.95 -1.69 0.40
N GLU A 182 5.71 -1.89 0.87
CA GLU A 182 5.31 -2.97 1.79
C GLU A 182 6.15 -3.04 3.08
N PRO A 183 6.26 -1.94 3.86
CA PRO A 183 7.22 -1.86 4.98
C PRO A 183 6.86 -2.76 6.17
N THR A 184 5.65 -3.26 6.26
CA THR A 184 5.13 -4.04 7.40
C THR A 184 4.94 -5.52 7.06
N ILE A 185 5.31 -5.93 5.84
CA ILE A 185 5.14 -7.33 5.40
C ILE A 185 5.92 -8.30 6.28
N GLY A 186 5.22 -9.32 6.79
CA GLY A 186 5.82 -10.38 7.61
C GLY A 186 6.20 -9.97 9.04
N LEU A 187 5.86 -8.73 9.45
CA LEU A 187 6.10 -8.27 10.81
C LEU A 187 5.02 -8.74 11.78
N ASP A 188 5.38 -8.92 13.04
CA ASP A 188 4.41 -9.11 14.10
C ASP A 188 3.61 -7.83 14.39
N VAL A 189 2.48 -7.98 15.09
CA VAL A 189 1.53 -6.88 15.36
C VAL A 189 2.18 -5.75 16.16
N VAL A 190 3.10 -6.07 17.09
CA VAL A 190 3.75 -5.08 17.94
C VAL A 190 4.69 -4.21 17.11
N ALA A 191 5.49 -4.83 16.24
CA ALA A 191 6.37 -4.11 15.33
C ALA A 191 5.58 -3.23 14.35
N GLN A 192 4.47 -3.76 13.77
CA GLN A 192 3.58 -2.99 12.89
C GLN A 192 3.05 -1.73 13.59
N VAL A 193 2.44 -1.88 14.77
CA VAL A 193 1.89 -0.75 15.54
C VAL A 193 2.97 0.28 15.90
N THR A 194 4.16 -0.18 16.29
CA THR A 194 5.28 0.72 16.63
C THR A 194 5.72 1.54 15.42
N ILE A 195 5.85 0.90 14.24
CA ILE A 195 6.20 1.57 12.98
C ILE A 195 5.12 2.57 12.58
N GLN A 196 3.84 2.17 12.61
CA GLN A 196 2.72 3.07 12.29
C GLN A 196 2.72 4.31 13.19
N LYS A 197 2.90 4.12 14.50
CA LYS A 197 2.97 5.22 15.46
C LYS A 197 4.15 6.15 15.16
N CYS A 198 5.33 5.60 14.92
CA CYS A 198 6.52 6.37 14.57
C CYS A 198 6.28 7.21 13.30
N LEU A 199 5.75 6.60 12.23
CA LEU A 199 5.49 7.29 10.97
C LEU A 199 4.47 8.43 11.13
N LYS A 200 3.40 8.22 11.90
CA LYS A 200 2.41 9.26 12.22
C LYS A 200 3.04 10.42 13.00
N GLU A 201 3.77 10.12 14.06
CA GLU A 201 4.39 11.15 14.89
C GLU A 201 5.45 11.92 14.11
N TYR A 202 6.26 11.23 13.31
CA TYR A 202 7.28 11.86 12.48
C TYR A 202 6.66 12.76 11.41
N HIS A 203 5.58 12.28 10.74
CA HIS A 203 4.80 13.08 9.80
C HIS A 203 4.22 14.33 10.47
N ALA A 204 3.56 14.18 11.62
CA ALA A 204 2.94 15.31 12.35
C ALA A 204 3.97 16.39 12.76
N ARG A 205 5.19 15.96 13.12
CA ARG A 205 6.27 16.89 13.53
C ARG A 205 6.97 17.56 12.36
N ARG A 206 7.12 16.87 11.23
CA ARG A 206 7.99 17.29 10.11
C ARG A 206 7.24 17.68 8.84
N GLY A 207 5.94 17.37 8.73
CA GLY A 207 5.16 17.61 7.51
C GLY A 207 5.63 16.80 6.30
N MET A 208 6.26 15.64 6.53
CA MET A 208 6.81 14.78 5.48
C MET A 208 5.69 14.17 4.66
N THR A 209 5.81 14.19 3.33
CA THR A 209 4.89 13.51 2.42
C THR A 209 5.22 12.02 2.37
N MET A 210 4.22 11.16 2.29
CA MET A 210 4.41 9.72 2.26
C MET A 210 3.58 9.05 1.17
N LEU A 211 4.20 8.16 0.41
CA LEU A 211 3.52 7.22 -0.48
C LEU A 211 3.83 5.80 -0.04
N LEU A 212 2.82 5.11 0.46
CA LEU A 212 2.90 3.77 1.04
C LEU A 212 2.23 2.75 0.13
N THR A 213 2.93 1.67 -0.27
CA THR A 213 2.24 0.47 -0.77
C THR A 213 1.99 -0.49 0.37
N SER A 214 0.79 -1.02 0.46
CA SER A 214 0.44 -2.09 1.40
C SER A 214 -0.67 -2.96 0.81
N HIS A 215 -0.75 -4.19 1.27
CA HIS A 215 -1.93 -5.05 1.15
C HIS A 215 -2.56 -5.35 2.51
N TYR A 216 -2.06 -4.76 3.57
CA TYR A 216 -2.69 -4.78 4.88
C TYR A 216 -3.53 -3.51 5.07
N MET A 217 -4.85 -3.67 5.08
CA MET A 217 -5.77 -2.53 5.23
C MET A 217 -5.58 -1.77 6.54
N ARG A 218 -5.19 -2.47 7.60
CA ARG A 218 -4.87 -1.84 8.89
C ARG A 218 -3.79 -0.77 8.79
N ASP A 219 -2.76 -0.98 7.94
CA ASP A 219 -1.73 0.05 7.72
C ASP A 219 -2.31 1.26 7.01
N VAL A 220 -3.16 1.01 6.02
CA VAL A 220 -3.80 2.05 5.22
C VAL A 220 -4.74 2.89 6.07
N GLU A 221 -5.65 2.26 6.81
CA GLU A 221 -6.57 2.93 7.73
C GLU A 221 -5.84 3.68 8.86
N ALA A 222 -4.71 3.11 9.32
CA ALA A 222 -3.91 3.72 10.35
C ALA A 222 -3.15 4.95 9.86
N LEU A 223 -2.68 5.02 8.62
CA LEU A 223 -1.71 6.01 8.16
C LEU A 223 -2.25 6.97 7.12
N CYS A 224 -3.22 6.57 6.29
CA CYS A 224 -3.55 7.30 5.07
C CYS A 224 -5.03 7.66 5.01
N ASP A 225 -5.32 8.92 4.66
CA ASP A 225 -6.68 9.37 4.40
C ASP A 225 -7.07 9.22 2.91
N ARG A 226 -6.06 9.23 2.00
CA ARG A 226 -6.22 9.12 0.55
C ARG A 226 -5.61 7.85 0.02
N VAL A 227 -6.29 7.25 -0.95
CA VAL A 227 -5.86 6.00 -1.59
C VAL A 227 -5.87 6.12 -3.12
N LEU A 228 -4.83 5.58 -3.72
CA LEU A 228 -4.70 5.32 -5.14
C LEU A 228 -4.84 3.80 -5.34
N VAL A 229 -5.82 3.35 -6.12
CA VAL A 229 -6.01 1.92 -6.38
C VAL A 229 -5.59 1.60 -7.81
N ILE A 230 -4.60 0.70 -7.96
CA ILE A 230 -4.10 0.25 -9.26
C ILE A 230 -4.45 -1.22 -9.48
N ASN A 231 -4.92 -1.54 -10.69
CA ASN A 231 -5.13 -2.92 -11.12
C ASN A 231 -4.68 -3.10 -12.57
N HIS A 232 -3.96 -4.19 -12.85
CA HIS A 232 -3.40 -4.49 -14.18
C HIS A 232 -2.71 -3.29 -14.86
N GLY A 233 -1.98 -2.50 -14.09
CA GLY A 233 -1.25 -1.32 -14.59
C GLY A 233 -2.08 -0.06 -14.73
N HIS A 234 -3.39 -0.07 -14.50
CA HIS A 234 -4.29 1.08 -14.62
C HIS A 234 -4.73 1.59 -13.25
N LEU A 235 -4.77 2.91 -13.09
CA LEU A 235 -5.33 3.56 -11.92
C LEU A 235 -6.87 3.52 -12.03
N ILE A 236 -7.52 2.84 -11.09
CA ILE A 236 -8.99 2.65 -11.09
C ILE A 236 -9.72 3.50 -10.06
N TYR A 237 -9.00 4.02 -9.06
CA TYR A 237 -9.53 4.93 -8.07
C TYR A 237 -8.42 5.87 -7.56
N ASP A 238 -8.80 7.11 -7.32
CA ASP A 238 -8.02 8.14 -6.64
C ASP A 238 -9.00 8.96 -5.78
N GLY A 239 -8.85 8.93 -4.48
CA GLY A 239 -9.73 9.61 -3.53
C GLY A 239 -9.54 9.18 -2.10
N ASP A 240 -10.43 9.63 -1.21
CA ASP A 240 -10.42 9.27 0.20
C ASP A 240 -10.90 7.82 0.45
N LEU A 241 -10.55 7.28 1.61
CA LEU A 241 -10.96 5.93 2.05
C LEU A 241 -12.47 5.80 2.20
N ALA A 242 -13.15 6.85 2.67
CA ALA A 242 -14.60 6.86 2.84
C ALA A 242 -15.30 6.83 1.47
N GLY A 243 -14.79 7.57 0.50
CA GLY A 243 -15.26 7.57 -0.88
C GLY A 243 -15.10 6.21 -1.56
N LEU A 244 -14.01 5.49 -1.26
CA LEU A 244 -13.81 4.12 -1.74
C LEU A 244 -14.93 3.20 -1.24
N SER A 245 -15.21 3.23 0.08
CA SER A 245 -16.31 2.47 0.68
C SER A 245 -17.67 2.86 0.14
N ASN A 246 -17.92 4.14 -0.10
CA ASN A 246 -19.18 4.61 -0.66
C ASN A 246 -19.38 4.22 -2.13
N ARG A 247 -18.32 4.27 -2.94
CA ARG A 247 -18.38 3.97 -4.36
C ARG A 247 -18.51 2.47 -4.65
N PHE A 248 -17.82 1.63 -3.88
CA PHE A 248 -17.74 0.19 -4.11
C PHE A 248 -18.42 -0.64 -3.03
N GLY A 249 -18.76 -0.05 -1.87
CA GLY A 249 -19.48 -0.69 -0.76
C GLY A 249 -20.99 -0.65 -0.96
N GLN A 250 -21.50 -1.31 -2.02
CA GLN A 250 -22.95 -1.38 -2.30
C GLN A 250 -23.72 -2.23 -1.28
N THR A 251 -23.02 -2.87 -0.37
CA THR A 251 -23.61 -3.77 0.65
C THR A 251 -23.24 -3.31 2.06
N LYS A 252 -24.03 -3.73 3.04
CA LYS A 252 -23.77 -3.63 4.47
C LYS A 252 -23.68 -5.03 5.06
N LEU A 253 -22.94 -5.15 6.15
CA LEU A 253 -22.86 -6.35 6.95
C LEU A 253 -23.73 -6.14 8.19
N ILE A 254 -24.72 -7.01 8.40
CA ILE A 254 -25.56 -7.05 9.60
C ILE A 254 -25.08 -8.21 10.46
N LYS A 255 -24.57 -7.90 11.63
CA LYS A 255 -24.22 -8.87 12.66
C LYS A 255 -25.39 -9.00 13.60
N LEU A 256 -25.81 -10.22 13.84
CA LEU A 256 -26.97 -10.59 14.65
C LEU A 256 -26.52 -11.48 15.78
N GLU A 257 -26.95 -11.19 16.99
CA GLU A 257 -26.87 -12.08 18.16
C GLU A 257 -28.26 -12.48 18.58
N PHE A 258 -28.57 -13.78 18.53
CA PHE A 258 -29.90 -14.31 18.83
C PHE A 258 -30.04 -14.62 20.33
N ALA A 259 -31.13 -14.12 20.92
CA ALA A 259 -31.42 -14.34 22.36
C ALA A 259 -31.58 -15.79 22.75
N GLU A 260 -31.94 -16.69 21.83
CA GLU A 260 -32.15 -18.11 22.05
C GLU A 260 -30.87 -18.95 21.91
N GLY A 261 -29.73 -18.33 21.61
CA GLY A 261 -28.42 -18.98 21.56
C GLY A 261 -28.17 -19.87 20.33
N GLU A 262 -29.10 -19.92 19.38
CA GLU A 262 -28.95 -20.60 18.09
C GLU A 262 -29.38 -19.71 16.94
N ALA A 263 -28.59 -19.69 15.85
CA ALA A 263 -28.93 -18.96 14.64
C ALA A 263 -29.96 -19.74 13.81
N PRO A 264 -31.06 -19.08 13.34
CA PRO A 264 -32.06 -19.71 12.50
C PRO A 264 -31.49 -20.20 11.17
N SER A 265 -31.98 -21.33 10.65
CA SER A 265 -31.49 -21.93 9.40
C SER A 265 -31.98 -21.24 8.13
N ASP A 266 -33.00 -20.36 8.24
CA ASP A 266 -33.65 -19.70 7.11
C ASP A 266 -33.18 -18.23 6.88
N LEU A 267 -32.07 -17.85 7.47
CA LEU A 267 -31.48 -16.52 7.35
C LEU A 267 -31.15 -16.12 5.90
N ALA A 268 -30.92 -17.09 5.01
CA ALA A 268 -30.64 -16.84 3.59
C ALA A 268 -31.77 -16.08 2.85
N ARG A 269 -32.98 -16.03 3.39
CA ARG A 269 -34.07 -15.22 2.85
C ARG A 269 -33.88 -13.70 3.01
N PHE A 270 -33.00 -13.30 3.92
CA PHE A 270 -32.73 -11.89 4.24
C PHE A 270 -31.48 -11.33 3.54
N GLY A 271 -30.64 -12.19 3.02
CA GLY A 271 -29.39 -11.80 2.33
C GLY A 271 -28.40 -12.95 2.26
N ASP A 272 -27.19 -12.63 1.79
CA ASP A 272 -26.12 -13.62 1.72
C ASP A 272 -25.55 -13.88 3.11
N VAL A 273 -25.72 -15.09 3.64
CA VAL A 273 -25.21 -15.49 4.95
C VAL A 273 -23.71 -15.77 4.82
N GLU A 274 -22.88 -14.94 5.48
CA GLU A 274 -21.43 -15.14 5.49
C GLU A 274 -20.97 -16.08 6.58
N ARG A 275 -21.64 -16.01 7.73
CA ARG A 275 -21.36 -16.84 8.89
C ARG A 275 -22.65 -17.05 9.68
N ALA A 276 -22.85 -18.27 10.18
CA ALA A 276 -23.87 -18.61 11.16
C ALA A 276 -23.30 -19.70 12.05
N GLU A 277 -22.97 -19.38 13.30
CA GLU A 277 -22.39 -20.31 14.28
C GLU A 277 -22.91 -19.98 15.67
N GLY A 278 -23.44 -21.00 16.38
CA GLY A 278 -24.05 -20.79 17.68
C GLY A 278 -25.20 -19.78 17.60
N GLY A 279 -25.19 -18.81 18.51
CA GLY A 279 -26.19 -17.73 18.57
C GLY A 279 -25.87 -16.52 17.70
N GLU A 280 -24.80 -16.54 16.89
CA GLU A 280 -24.36 -15.40 16.07
C GLU A 280 -24.55 -15.67 14.58
N ALA A 281 -24.93 -14.64 13.82
CA ALA A 281 -24.92 -14.68 12.37
C ALA A 281 -24.45 -13.36 11.77
N GLU A 282 -23.79 -13.44 10.61
CA GLU A 282 -23.42 -12.29 9.78
C GLU A 282 -24.08 -12.42 8.42
N ILE A 283 -24.87 -11.41 8.04
CA ILE A 283 -25.62 -11.38 6.79
C ILE A 283 -25.20 -10.16 5.98
N ARG A 284 -24.89 -10.38 4.72
CA ARG A 284 -24.60 -9.31 3.77
C ARG A 284 -25.88 -8.91 3.07
N VAL A 285 -26.18 -7.61 3.07
CA VAL A 285 -27.39 -7.04 2.51
C VAL A 285 -27.05 -5.83 1.63
N GLU A 286 -27.77 -5.61 0.54
CA GLU A 286 -27.66 -4.39 -0.23
C GLU A 286 -27.96 -3.17 0.64
N ARG A 287 -27.14 -2.11 0.50
CA ARG A 287 -27.25 -0.89 1.32
C ARG A 287 -28.63 -0.26 1.30
N SER A 288 -29.30 -0.31 0.12
CA SER A 288 -30.66 0.20 -0.06
C SER A 288 -31.74 -0.58 0.69
N LYS A 289 -31.49 -1.87 0.98
CA LYS A 289 -32.45 -2.79 1.60
C LYS A 289 -32.25 -2.99 3.09
N VAL A 290 -31.22 -2.38 3.68
CA VAL A 290 -30.84 -2.61 5.10
C VAL A 290 -32.00 -2.34 6.04
N ALA A 291 -32.74 -1.24 5.88
CA ALA A 291 -33.84 -0.90 6.78
C ALA A 291 -35.02 -1.88 6.67
N GLU A 292 -35.35 -2.32 5.47
CA GLU A 292 -36.41 -3.31 5.20
C GLU A 292 -36.04 -4.67 5.79
N VAL A 293 -34.83 -5.13 5.47
CA VAL A 293 -34.32 -6.42 5.95
C VAL A 293 -34.20 -6.46 7.47
N LEU A 294 -33.67 -5.37 8.06
CA LEU A 294 -33.55 -5.30 9.51
C LEU A 294 -34.91 -5.31 10.21
N GLY A 295 -35.91 -4.58 9.68
CA GLY A 295 -37.28 -4.63 10.17
C GLY A 295 -37.86 -6.05 10.13
N ALA A 296 -37.71 -6.75 8.99
CA ALA A 296 -38.21 -8.10 8.83
C ALA A 296 -37.50 -9.12 9.76
N ILE A 297 -36.21 -8.92 10.05
CA ILE A 297 -35.48 -9.77 11.01
C ILE A 297 -35.96 -9.52 12.44
N LEU A 298 -36.17 -8.25 12.83
CA LEU A 298 -36.66 -7.89 14.17
C LEU A 298 -38.08 -8.38 14.42
N ASP A 299 -38.92 -8.43 13.37
CA ASP A 299 -40.27 -8.98 13.46
C ASP A 299 -40.28 -10.54 13.57
N ALA A 300 -39.28 -11.19 12.97
CA ALA A 300 -39.23 -12.65 12.91
C ALA A 300 -38.53 -13.30 14.10
N TYR A 301 -37.54 -12.60 14.69
CA TYR A 301 -36.65 -13.19 15.69
C TYR A 301 -36.38 -12.25 16.88
N ARG A 302 -36.12 -12.86 18.04
CA ARG A 302 -35.65 -12.14 19.22
C ARG A 302 -34.13 -12.05 19.20
N LEU A 303 -33.63 -10.81 19.04
CA LEU A 303 -32.19 -10.52 19.05
C LEU A 303 -31.75 -10.07 20.45
N ALA A 304 -30.57 -10.49 20.86
CA ALA A 304 -29.84 -9.96 22.00
C ALA A 304 -29.08 -8.68 21.61
N ASP A 305 -28.46 -8.68 20.42
CA ASP A 305 -27.77 -7.50 19.86
C ASP A 305 -27.85 -7.48 18.32
N VAL A 306 -27.71 -6.28 17.74
CA VAL A 306 -27.61 -6.09 16.30
C VAL A 306 -26.66 -4.95 15.98
N VAL A 307 -25.70 -5.21 15.07
CA VAL A 307 -24.75 -4.22 14.58
C VAL A 307 -24.83 -4.15 13.06
N VAL A 308 -25.02 -2.94 12.52
CA VAL A 308 -24.96 -2.68 11.08
C VAL A 308 -23.69 -1.92 10.78
N GLN A 309 -22.81 -2.51 10.00
CA GLN A 309 -21.51 -1.91 9.67
C GLN A 309 -21.21 -1.97 8.19
N ASP A 310 -20.25 -1.17 7.73
CA ASP A 310 -19.70 -1.33 6.39
C ASP A 310 -18.88 -2.63 6.32
N PRO A 311 -18.85 -3.32 5.17
CA PRO A 311 -17.98 -4.46 5.02
C PRO A 311 -16.52 -4.03 5.21
N PRO A 312 -15.66 -4.92 5.73
CA PRO A 312 -14.23 -4.65 5.85
C PRO A 312 -13.65 -4.14 4.52
N LEU A 313 -12.74 -3.16 4.58
CA LEU A 313 -12.13 -2.56 3.38
C LEU A 313 -11.45 -3.60 2.48
N GLU A 314 -10.92 -4.68 3.07
CA GLU A 314 -10.35 -5.80 2.33
C GLU A 314 -11.37 -6.41 1.36
N GLN A 315 -12.61 -6.56 1.80
CA GLN A 315 -13.69 -7.12 0.98
C GLN A 315 -14.13 -6.14 -0.11
N VAL A 316 -14.20 -4.85 0.22
CA VAL A 316 -14.52 -3.79 -0.76
C VAL A 316 -13.47 -3.78 -1.88
N ILE A 317 -12.20 -3.79 -1.52
CA ILE A 317 -11.09 -3.78 -2.47
C ILE A 317 -11.02 -5.08 -3.28
N ALA A 318 -11.28 -6.25 -2.66
CA ALA A 318 -11.33 -7.51 -3.39
C ALA A 318 -12.42 -7.49 -4.49
N ARG A 319 -13.57 -6.86 -4.24
CA ARG A 319 -14.61 -6.64 -5.27
C ARG A 319 -14.15 -5.72 -6.39
N VAL A 320 -13.55 -4.58 -6.04
CA VAL A 320 -12.98 -3.66 -7.02
C VAL A 320 -12.03 -4.38 -7.98
N PHE A 321 -11.21 -5.30 -7.47
CA PHE A 321 -10.30 -6.08 -8.30
C PHE A 321 -11.01 -7.16 -9.12
N GLN A 322 -12.13 -7.69 -8.67
CA GLN A 322 -12.93 -8.67 -9.42
C GLN A 322 -13.73 -8.01 -10.54
N GLU A 323 -14.40 -6.90 -10.26
CA GLU A 323 -15.20 -6.14 -11.24
C GLU A 323 -14.33 -5.59 -12.37
N SER A 324 -13.11 -5.16 -12.07
CA SER A 324 -12.16 -4.69 -13.10
C SER A 324 -11.56 -5.81 -13.96
N LYS A 325 -11.83 -7.10 -13.67
CA LYS A 325 -11.50 -8.24 -14.55
C LYS A 325 -12.55 -8.49 -15.62
N SER A 326 -13.78 -8.03 -15.44
CA SER A 326 -14.82 -8.13 -16.46
C SER A 326 -14.68 -6.95 -17.42
N PRO A 327 -14.54 -7.15 -18.75
CA PRO A 327 -14.54 -6.04 -19.69
C PRO A 327 -15.92 -5.35 -19.59
N SER A 328 -15.92 -4.10 -19.13
CA SER A 328 -17.12 -3.29 -19.00
C SER A 328 -17.83 -3.15 -20.36
N LEU A 329 -18.98 -3.73 -20.47
CA LEU A 329 -20.07 -3.24 -21.31
C LEU A 329 -20.48 -1.84 -20.75
N GLY A 330 -20.01 -0.75 -21.37
CA GLY A 330 -20.37 0.59 -20.92
C GLY A 330 -19.57 1.71 -21.59
N GLY A 331 -19.43 1.64 -22.92
CA GLY A 331 -19.11 2.79 -23.73
C GLY A 331 -20.40 3.22 -24.45
N ALA A 332 -21.15 4.16 -23.86
CA ALA A 332 -22.21 4.85 -24.60
C ALA A 332 -22.29 6.30 -24.13
N ASP A 333 -22.17 7.17 -25.12
CA ASP A 333 -22.65 8.55 -25.19
C ASP A 333 -21.93 9.65 -24.39
N HIS A 334 -20.98 10.25 -25.07
CA HIS A 334 -20.87 11.69 -25.16
C HIS A 334 -20.41 12.08 -26.57
N ASP A 335 -21.40 12.02 -27.53
CA ASP A 335 -21.42 12.84 -28.74
C ASP A 335 -22.80 13.50 -28.77
N ALA A 336 -22.80 14.80 -28.78
CA ALA A 336 -23.75 15.76 -29.30
C ALA A 336 -24.00 16.95 -28.35
N ALA A 337 -23.32 18.03 -28.55
CA ALA A 337 -23.84 19.36 -28.94
C ALA A 337 -22.73 20.41 -28.77
#